data_07199b57ead298eb9065be54b4f66610
#
_entry.id   07199b57ead298eb9065be54b4f66610
#
_cell.length_a   1.000
_cell.length_b   1.000
_cell.length_c   1.000
_cell.angle_alpha   90.00
_cell.angle_beta   90.00
_cell.angle_gamma   90.00
#
_symmetry.space_group_name_H-M   'P 1'
#
loop_
_entity.id
_entity.type
_entity.pdbx_description
1 polymer ?
#
loop_
_entity_poly.entity_id
_entity_poly.type
_entity_poly.pdbx_seq_one_letter_code
_entity_poly.pdbx_strand_id
1 'polypeptide(L)'
;MYAEDLTSIESPLIEDKGDFDIADYWDIERITQEHLDRGAKIFTLGGDHSITYPIIKAHSQKYSKLDILQIDAHCDLYDSFEGDKHSHACPFARIMESGLAVRLVQVGIRTLNTHQAEQAERFNVDIHQMKDLELSRIPKFENPLYISLDMDGFDPAFAPGVSHHEPGGLSSREVINLIQGIDTEVIGADIVEYNPNRDFQNMTAYLAAKMMKEILGKMI
;
A
#
# COMPACT_ATOMS: atom_id res chain seq x y z
N MET A 1 -9.51 13.30 -16.59
CA MET A 1 -8.13 13.02 -16.09
C MET A 1 -7.68 11.68 -16.65
N TYR A 2 -6.39 11.45 -16.94
CA TYR A 2 -5.94 10.20 -17.55
C TYR A 2 -4.73 9.64 -16.81
N ALA A 3 -4.65 8.32 -16.65
CA ALA A 3 -3.43 7.61 -16.35
C ALA A 3 -2.45 7.73 -17.54
N GLU A 4 -1.19 7.34 -17.36
CA GLU A 4 -0.18 7.52 -18.41
C GLU A 4 -0.41 6.58 -19.60
N ASP A 5 -1.06 5.45 -19.39
CA ASP A 5 -1.50 4.50 -20.42
C ASP A 5 -2.78 4.95 -21.17
N LEU A 6 -3.23 6.18 -20.94
CA LEU A 6 -4.42 6.82 -21.51
C LEU A 6 -5.76 6.29 -20.94
N THR A 7 -5.75 5.46 -19.90
CA THR A 7 -6.98 5.08 -19.20
C THR A 7 -7.65 6.32 -18.61
N SER A 8 -8.91 6.55 -18.96
CA SER A 8 -9.68 7.70 -18.45
C SER A 8 -10.15 7.44 -17.02
N ILE A 9 -9.76 8.32 -16.12
CA ILE A 9 -10.23 8.33 -14.72
C ILE A 9 -11.40 9.31 -14.49
N GLU A 10 -11.89 9.96 -15.53
CA GLU A 10 -13.14 10.72 -15.50
C GLU A 10 -14.29 9.75 -15.71
N SER A 11 -14.52 8.91 -14.72
CA SER A 11 -15.57 7.89 -14.77
C SER A 11 -16.68 8.26 -13.78
N PRO A 12 -17.96 8.17 -14.19
CA PRO A 12 -19.06 8.25 -13.23
C PRO A 12 -19.06 7.10 -12.21
N LEU A 13 -18.13 6.16 -12.37
CA LEU A 13 -17.92 5.05 -11.43
C LEU A 13 -17.00 5.41 -10.25
N ILE A 14 -16.30 6.56 -10.32
CA ILE A 14 -15.45 7.03 -9.21
C ILE A 14 -16.22 8.07 -8.41
N GLU A 15 -16.34 7.82 -7.11
CA GLU A 15 -16.99 8.72 -6.16
C GLU A 15 -16.05 9.01 -4.99
N ASP A 16 -15.80 10.30 -4.74
CA ASP A 16 -15.11 10.75 -3.54
C ASP A 16 -16.10 10.75 -2.36
N LYS A 17 -15.82 9.97 -1.33
CA LYS A 17 -16.64 9.87 -0.12
C LYS A 17 -16.24 10.86 0.97
N GLY A 18 -15.20 11.66 0.73
CA GLY A 18 -14.64 12.59 1.70
C GLY A 18 -13.94 11.90 2.87
N ASP A 19 -13.74 12.67 3.93
CA ASP A 19 -13.05 12.20 5.13
C ASP A 19 -14.05 11.53 6.10
N PHE A 20 -13.57 10.52 6.81
CA PHE A 20 -14.33 9.81 7.84
C PHE A 20 -13.79 10.12 9.23
N ASP A 21 -14.67 10.45 10.16
CA ASP A 21 -14.32 10.55 11.58
C ASP A 21 -14.10 9.16 12.16
N ILE A 22 -12.86 8.86 12.55
CA ILE A 22 -12.46 7.58 13.14
C ILE A 22 -12.34 7.78 14.66
N ALA A 23 -13.32 7.29 15.39
CA ALA A 23 -13.33 7.37 16.86
C ALA A 23 -12.63 6.17 17.51
N ASP A 24 -12.68 5.00 16.85
CA ASP A 24 -12.02 3.77 17.26
C ASP A 24 -11.29 3.15 16.07
N TYR A 25 -10.15 2.52 16.31
CA TYR A 25 -9.34 1.88 15.27
C TYR A 25 -10.15 0.91 14.36
N TRP A 26 -11.10 0.20 14.94
CA TRP A 26 -11.93 -0.76 14.21
C TRP A 26 -13.09 -0.14 13.41
N ASP A 27 -13.32 1.16 13.56
CA ASP A 27 -14.24 1.89 12.66
C ASP A 27 -13.77 1.83 11.21
N ILE A 28 -12.45 1.74 10.99
CA ILE A 28 -11.85 1.60 9.64
C ILE A 28 -12.33 0.31 8.97
N GLU A 29 -12.28 -0.82 9.68
CA GLU A 29 -12.80 -2.10 9.17
C GLU A 29 -14.30 -1.99 8.84
N ARG A 30 -15.09 -1.48 9.78
CA ARG A 30 -16.54 -1.36 9.63
C ARG A 30 -16.94 -0.49 8.44
N ILE A 31 -16.34 0.69 8.31
CA ILE A 31 -16.61 1.62 7.21
C ILE A 31 -16.19 1.00 5.86
N THR A 32 -15.03 0.38 5.80
CA THR A 32 -14.55 -0.31 4.61
C THR A 32 -15.53 -1.43 4.20
N GLN A 33 -15.98 -2.25 5.17
CA GLN A 33 -16.93 -3.34 4.92
C GLN A 33 -18.26 -2.83 4.36
N GLU A 34 -18.80 -1.74 4.93
CA GLU A 34 -20.06 -1.14 4.46
C GLU A 34 -20.01 -0.73 2.98
N HIS A 35 -18.87 -0.25 2.50
CA HIS A 35 -18.69 0.10 1.09
C HIS A 35 -18.44 -1.13 0.21
N LEU A 36 -17.68 -2.11 0.69
CA LEU A 36 -17.46 -3.37 -0.02
C LEU A 36 -18.76 -4.16 -0.22
N ASP A 37 -19.67 -4.15 0.76
CA ASP A 37 -20.98 -4.81 0.70
C ASP A 37 -21.90 -4.18 -0.35
N ARG A 38 -21.70 -2.91 -0.67
CA ARG A 38 -22.38 -2.19 -1.76
C ARG A 38 -21.77 -2.45 -3.14
N GLY A 39 -20.74 -3.28 -3.20
CA GLY A 39 -20.08 -3.67 -4.46
C GLY A 39 -18.95 -2.72 -4.90
N ALA A 40 -18.56 -1.74 -4.09
CA ALA A 40 -17.47 -0.83 -4.42
C ALA A 40 -16.12 -1.54 -4.36
N LYS A 41 -15.16 -1.05 -5.16
CA LYS A 41 -13.73 -1.20 -4.92
C LYS A 41 -13.26 0.04 -4.15
N ILE A 42 -12.40 -0.13 -3.15
CA ILE A 42 -12.04 0.94 -2.22
C ILE A 42 -10.62 1.42 -2.51
N PHE A 43 -10.48 2.72 -2.67
CA PHE A 43 -9.19 3.41 -2.67
C PHE A 43 -9.14 4.33 -1.45
N THR A 44 -8.20 4.07 -0.54
CA THR A 44 -8.07 4.83 0.72
C THR A 44 -6.89 5.78 0.63
N LEU A 45 -7.10 7.03 1.02
CA LEU A 45 -6.02 7.96 1.31
C LEU A 45 -5.92 8.03 2.84
N GLY A 46 -4.81 7.57 3.35
CA GLY A 46 -4.71 7.36 4.78
C GLY A 46 -3.79 8.30 5.51
N GLY A 47 -3.76 8.10 6.81
CA GLY A 47 -2.75 8.58 7.73
C GLY A 47 -1.50 7.71 7.67
N ASP A 48 -1.12 7.13 8.81
CA ASP A 48 -0.01 6.19 8.91
C ASP A 48 -0.39 4.78 8.40
N HIS A 49 0.60 3.90 8.28
CA HIS A 49 0.42 2.57 7.68
C HIS A 49 -0.45 1.61 8.53
N SER A 50 -0.77 1.95 9.78
CA SER A 50 -1.60 1.11 10.65
C SER A 50 -3.00 0.84 10.09
N ILE A 51 -3.53 1.75 9.25
CA ILE A 51 -4.87 1.64 8.67
C ILE A 51 -5.03 0.44 7.73
N THR A 52 -3.94 -0.04 7.14
CA THR A 52 -3.99 -1.12 6.14
C THR A 52 -4.49 -2.44 6.73
N TYR A 53 -4.15 -2.75 7.99
CA TYR A 53 -4.63 -3.99 8.61
C TYR A 53 -6.16 -4.09 8.70
N PRO A 54 -6.90 -3.14 9.29
CA PRO A 54 -8.36 -3.21 9.33
C PRO A 54 -9.00 -3.13 7.93
N ILE A 55 -8.39 -2.43 6.96
CA ILE A 55 -8.87 -2.40 5.58
C ILE A 55 -8.75 -3.79 4.94
N ILE A 56 -7.61 -4.46 5.05
CA ILE A 56 -7.40 -5.81 4.52
C ILE A 56 -8.32 -6.82 5.23
N LYS A 57 -8.56 -6.64 6.52
CA LYS A 57 -9.49 -7.49 7.27
C LYS A 57 -10.92 -7.42 6.70
N ALA A 58 -11.39 -6.23 6.31
CA ALA A 58 -12.65 -6.08 5.60
C ALA A 58 -12.61 -6.74 4.21
N HIS A 59 -11.55 -6.52 3.42
CA HIS A 59 -11.40 -7.15 2.10
C HIS A 59 -11.41 -8.68 2.17
N SER A 60 -10.78 -9.28 3.19
CA SER A 60 -10.72 -10.73 3.37
C SER A 60 -12.09 -11.40 3.61
N GLN A 61 -13.08 -10.64 4.06
CA GLN A 61 -14.45 -11.13 4.20
C GLN A 61 -15.15 -11.29 2.83
N LYS A 62 -14.75 -10.49 1.85
CA LYS A 62 -15.30 -10.54 0.49
C LYS A 62 -14.46 -11.42 -0.44
N TYR A 63 -13.15 -11.40 -0.30
CA TYR A 63 -12.20 -12.13 -1.15
C TYR A 63 -11.52 -13.22 -0.33
N SER A 64 -11.90 -14.49 -0.56
CA SER A 64 -11.35 -15.65 0.15
C SER A 64 -9.87 -15.90 -0.11
N LYS A 65 -9.35 -15.33 -1.20
CA LYS A 65 -7.92 -15.30 -1.56
C LYS A 65 -7.62 -13.91 -2.11
N LEU A 66 -6.61 -13.26 -1.57
CA LEU A 66 -6.07 -12.03 -2.11
C LEU A 66 -4.55 -12.03 -1.96
N ASP A 67 -3.89 -11.36 -2.91
CA ASP A 67 -2.47 -11.05 -2.85
C ASP A 67 -2.30 -9.58 -2.49
N ILE A 68 -1.17 -9.25 -1.87
CA ILE A 68 -0.82 -7.88 -1.53
C ILE A 68 0.51 -7.51 -2.19
N LEU A 69 0.53 -6.34 -2.84
CA LEU A 69 1.75 -5.65 -3.23
C LEU A 69 1.93 -4.46 -2.30
N GLN A 70 2.96 -4.52 -1.45
CA GLN A 70 3.41 -3.39 -0.64
C GLN A 70 4.61 -2.74 -1.33
N ILE A 71 4.55 -1.41 -1.51
CA ILE A 71 5.65 -0.59 -2.03
C ILE A 71 6.07 0.33 -0.89
N ASP A 72 7.28 0.16 -0.34
CA ASP A 72 7.65 0.71 0.94
C ASP A 72 9.18 0.65 1.17
N ALA A 73 9.73 1.52 2.01
CA ALA A 73 11.08 1.40 2.55
C ALA A 73 11.18 0.33 3.64
N HIS A 74 10.07 0.09 4.34
CA HIS A 74 9.96 -0.72 5.56
C HIS A 74 9.14 -1.99 5.29
N CYS A 75 9.44 -3.06 6.04
CA CYS A 75 8.66 -4.30 5.91
C CYS A 75 7.36 -4.25 6.71
N ASP A 76 7.29 -3.44 7.77
CA ASP A 76 6.16 -3.33 8.71
C ASP A 76 5.70 -4.69 9.26
N LEU A 77 6.70 -5.52 9.54
CA LEU A 77 6.54 -6.89 10.02
C LEU A 77 6.88 -7.03 11.52
N TYR A 78 6.91 -5.94 12.28
CA TYR A 78 7.12 -6.05 13.73
C TYR A 78 5.96 -6.79 14.40
N ASP A 79 6.29 -7.66 15.33
CA ASP A 79 5.31 -8.32 16.20
C ASP A 79 4.59 -7.32 17.12
N SER A 80 5.35 -6.34 17.60
CA SER A 80 4.84 -5.13 18.26
C SER A 80 5.90 -4.04 18.14
N PHE A 81 5.48 -2.80 18.08
CA PHE A 81 6.36 -1.64 18.07
C PHE A 81 5.99 -0.71 19.23
N GLU A 82 6.96 -0.39 20.08
CA GLU A 82 6.75 0.39 21.33
C GLU A 82 5.60 -0.16 22.23
N GLY A 83 5.38 -1.48 22.18
CA GLY A 83 4.34 -2.17 22.95
C GLY A 83 2.96 -2.19 22.28
N ASP A 84 2.80 -1.56 21.13
CA ASP A 84 1.58 -1.58 20.34
C ASP A 84 1.68 -2.56 19.16
N LYS A 85 0.73 -3.48 19.06
CA LYS A 85 0.60 -4.44 17.97
C LYS A 85 -0.10 -3.87 16.73
N HIS A 86 -0.80 -2.77 16.89
CA HIS A 86 -1.51 -2.07 15.83
C HIS A 86 -0.79 -0.80 15.37
N SER A 87 0.48 -0.64 15.74
CA SER A 87 1.33 0.44 15.24
C SER A 87 1.51 0.35 13.72
N HIS A 88 1.85 1.50 13.10
CA HIS A 88 2.21 1.60 11.68
C HIS A 88 3.31 0.62 11.25
N ALA A 89 4.20 0.21 12.15
CA ALA A 89 5.28 -0.75 11.86
C ALA A 89 4.86 -2.24 11.92
N CYS A 90 3.55 -2.53 12.12
CA CYS A 90 3.05 -3.88 12.40
C CYS A 90 1.95 -4.42 11.47
N PRO A 91 1.35 -3.66 10.53
CA PRO A 91 0.14 -4.08 9.83
C PRO A 91 0.33 -5.38 9.07
N PHE A 92 1.45 -5.56 8.39
CA PHE A 92 1.67 -6.77 7.59
C PHE A 92 1.97 -8.02 8.45
N ALA A 93 2.55 -7.87 9.63
CA ALA A 93 2.63 -8.97 10.58
C ALA A 93 1.21 -9.41 11.02
N ARG A 94 0.32 -8.46 11.32
CA ARG A 94 -1.08 -8.76 11.70
C ARG A 94 -1.85 -9.43 10.57
N ILE A 95 -1.69 -8.94 9.33
CA ILE A 95 -2.33 -9.49 8.14
C ILE A 95 -1.89 -10.94 7.92
N MET A 96 -0.60 -11.20 7.93
CA MET A 96 -0.06 -12.52 7.63
C MET A 96 -0.32 -13.53 8.76
N GLU A 97 -0.18 -13.15 10.02
CA GLU A 97 -0.47 -14.06 11.14
C GLU A 97 -1.96 -14.44 11.21
N SER A 98 -2.85 -13.55 10.76
CA SER A 98 -4.29 -13.79 10.71
C SER A 98 -4.73 -14.54 9.44
N GLY A 99 -3.82 -14.82 8.51
CA GLY A 99 -4.10 -15.51 7.26
C GLY A 99 -5.05 -14.75 6.32
N LEU A 100 -5.02 -13.41 6.35
CA LEU A 100 -5.93 -12.56 5.58
C LEU A 100 -5.49 -12.39 4.11
N ALA A 101 -4.22 -12.66 3.81
CA ALA A 101 -3.68 -12.69 2.47
C ALA A 101 -2.99 -14.02 2.19
N VAL A 102 -3.02 -14.45 0.91
CA VAL A 102 -2.32 -15.66 0.45
C VAL A 102 -0.84 -15.38 0.21
N ARG A 103 -0.56 -14.19 -0.29
CA ARG A 103 0.79 -13.76 -0.64
C ARG A 103 0.99 -12.30 -0.30
N LEU A 104 2.15 -11.98 0.25
CA LEU A 104 2.66 -10.63 0.43
C LEU A 104 3.96 -10.49 -0.36
N VAL A 105 3.97 -9.53 -1.29
CA VAL A 105 5.15 -9.11 -2.06
C VAL A 105 5.51 -7.70 -1.62
N GLN A 106 6.73 -7.50 -1.15
CA GLN A 106 7.25 -6.22 -0.68
C GLN A 106 8.33 -5.70 -1.61
N VAL A 107 8.19 -4.47 -2.11
CA VAL A 107 9.12 -3.85 -3.09
C VAL A 107 9.61 -2.51 -2.56
N GLY A 108 10.90 -2.28 -2.66
CA GLY A 108 11.53 -1.03 -2.22
C GLY A 108 12.21 -1.10 -0.86
N ILE A 109 12.15 -2.26 -0.21
CA ILE A 109 12.64 -2.47 1.15
C ILE A 109 14.13 -2.19 1.25
N ARG A 110 14.53 -1.39 2.28
CA ARG A 110 15.93 -1.03 2.51
C ARG A 110 16.31 -0.85 4.00
N THR A 111 15.35 -1.12 4.90
CA THR A 111 15.51 -1.00 6.37
C THR A 111 15.37 -2.35 7.09
N LEU A 112 15.54 -3.46 6.40
CA LEU A 112 15.36 -4.80 6.94
C LEU A 112 16.33 -5.08 8.10
N ASN A 113 15.80 -5.40 9.27
CA ASN A 113 16.56 -5.88 10.42
C ASN A 113 16.33 -7.39 10.67
N THR A 114 17.08 -7.96 11.61
CA THR A 114 17.02 -9.40 11.92
C THR A 114 15.62 -9.86 12.31
N HIS A 115 14.92 -9.13 13.19
CA HIS A 115 13.57 -9.49 13.61
C HIS A 115 12.58 -9.52 12.44
N GLN A 116 12.60 -8.50 11.60
CA GLN A 116 11.72 -8.44 10.42
C GLN A 116 12.08 -9.51 9.38
N ALA A 117 13.37 -9.85 9.23
CA ALA A 117 13.79 -10.95 8.37
C ALA A 117 13.27 -12.31 8.86
N GLU A 118 13.30 -12.57 10.17
CA GLU A 118 12.72 -13.77 10.78
C GLU A 118 11.20 -13.84 10.60
N GLN A 119 10.50 -12.71 10.73
CA GLN A 119 9.06 -12.64 10.46
C GLN A 119 8.75 -12.87 8.97
N ALA A 120 9.56 -12.30 8.07
CA ALA A 120 9.39 -12.51 6.63
C ALA A 120 9.57 -13.99 6.25
N GLU A 121 10.57 -14.68 6.83
CA GLU A 121 10.74 -16.12 6.65
C GLU A 121 9.55 -16.91 7.22
N ARG A 122 9.11 -16.59 8.43
CA ARG A 122 7.96 -17.21 9.10
C ARG A 122 6.68 -17.15 8.26
N PHE A 123 6.43 -16.00 7.61
CA PHE A 123 5.22 -15.76 6.83
C PHE A 123 5.41 -16.00 5.32
N ASN A 124 6.60 -16.45 4.90
CA ASN A 124 6.95 -16.64 3.49
C ASN A 124 6.69 -15.39 2.64
N VAL A 125 7.13 -14.24 3.15
CA VAL A 125 7.00 -12.94 2.47
C VAL A 125 8.06 -12.83 1.37
N ASP A 126 7.66 -12.36 0.19
CA ASP A 126 8.53 -12.16 -0.96
C ASP A 126 9.09 -10.74 -0.95
N ILE A 127 10.33 -10.56 -0.47
CA ILE A 127 10.95 -9.24 -0.29
C ILE A 127 11.92 -8.93 -1.43
N HIS A 128 11.64 -7.84 -2.16
CA HIS A 128 12.51 -7.25 -3.17
C HIS A 128 13.21 -6.00 -2.61
N GLN A 129 14.45 -6.19 -2.12
CA GLN A 129 15.23 -5.11 -1.51
C GLN A 129 15.85 -4.19 -2.57
N MET A 130 15.94 -2.88 -2.28
CA MET A 130 16.51 -1.88 -3.19
C MET A 130 17.93 -2.20 -3.65
N LYS A 131 18.77 -2.81 -2.78
CA LYS A 131 20.18 -3.07 -3.09
C LYS A 131 20.40 -3.99 -4.31
N ASP A 132 19.40 -4.81 -4.67
CA ASP A 132 19.46 -5.80 -5.76
C ASP A 132 18.12 -5.87 -6.52
N LEU A 133 17.37 -4.78 -6.52
CA LEU A 133 16.07 -4.69 -7.13
C LEU A 133 16.14 -4.81 -8.66
N GLU A 134 15.43 -5.79 -9.18
CA GLU A 134 15.13 -5.94 -10.60
C GLU A 134 13.60 -6.06 -10.76
N LEU A 135 12.94 -5.03 -11.29
CA LEU A 135 11.46 -5.02 -11.43
C LEU A 135 10.94 -6.21 -12.27
N SER A 136 11.74 -6.71 -13.20
CA SER A 136 11.40 -7.89 -14.01
C SER A 136 11.31 -9.21 -13.21
N ARG A 137 11.85 -9.23 -12.00
CA ARG A 137 11.79 -10.39 -11.09
C ARG A 137 10.61 -10.35 -10.15
N ILE A 138 9.85 -9.24 -10.12
CA ILE A 138 8.64 -9.17 -9.31
C ILE A 138 7.64 -10.16 -9.90
N PRO A 139 7.12 -11.08 -9.08
CA PRO A 139 6.27 -12.15 -9.58
C PRO A 139 4.92 -11.62 -10.06
N LYS A 140 4.33 -12.33 -11.00
CA LYS A 140 2.93 -12.11 -11.35
C LYS A 140 2.02 -12.56 -10.23
N PHE A 141 0.92 -11.84 -10.05
CA PHE A 141 -0.11 -12.14 -9.07
C PHE A 141 -1.16 -13.06 -9.68
N GLU A 142 -1.58 -14.06 -8.92
CA GLU A 142 -2.55 -15.07 -9.38
C GLU A 142 -3.95 -14.85 -8.76
N ASN A 143 -4.02 -14.13 -7.65
CA ASN A 143 -5.26 -13.80 -6.96
C ASN A 143 -5.58 -12.31 -7.14
N PRO A 144 -6.82 -11.88 -6.85
CA PRO A 144 -7.15 -10.46 -6.76
C PRO A 144 -6.15 -9.70 -5.91
N LEU A 145 -5.70 -8.54 -6.40
CA LEU A 145 -4.57 -7.81 -5.81
C LEU A 145 -5.04 -6.58 -5.04
N TYR A 146 -4.51 -6.41 -3.83
CA TYR A 146 -4.54 -5.16 -3.10
C TYR A 146 -3.17 -4.47 -3.18
N ILE A 147 -3.14 -3.16 -3.47
CA ILE A 147 -1.91 -2.37 -3.53
C ILE A 147 -1.84 -1.46 -2.31
N SER A 148 -0.80 -1.60 -1.50
CA SER A 148 -0.49 -0.68 -0.40
C SER A 148 0.77 0.10 -0.76
N LEU A 149 0.64 1.41 -0.91
CA LEU A 149 1.71 2.31 -1.30
C LEU A 149 2.04 3.25 -0.15
N ASP A 150 3.17 3.00 0.49
CA ASP A 150 3.80 3.95 1.39
C ASP A 150 4.59 5.00 0.59
N MET A 151 4.39 6.27 0.92
CA MET A 151 5.10 7.37 0.23
C MET A 151 6.59 7.39 0.53
N ASP A 152 7.06 6.73 1.60
CA ASP A 152 8.48 6.60 1.89
C ASP A 152 9.18 5.47 1.11
N GLY A 153 8.42 4.62 0.42
CA GLY A 153 8.97 3.69 -0.58
C GLY A 153 9.76 4.41 -1.68
N PHE A 154 9.36 5.65 -1.99
CA PHE A 154 10.13 6.52 -2.88
C PHE A 154 11.42 7.01 -2.22
N ASP A 155 12.42 7.34 -3.07
CA ASP A 155 13.57 8.10 -2.60
C ASP A 155 13.13 9.49 -2.12
N PRO A 156 13.67 10.03 -1.02
CA PRO A 156 13.34 11.38 -0.53
C PRO A 156 13.56 12.50 -1.56
N ALA A 157 14.35 12.26 -2.61
CA ALA A 157 14.49 13.20 -3.73
C ALA A 157 13.20 13.34 -4.55
N PHE A 158 12.31 12.34 -4.55
CA PHE A 158 11.00 12.36 -5.22
C PHE A 158 9.87 12.64 -4.24
N ALA A 159 9.94 12.10 -3.02
CA ALA A 159 8.91 12.23 -1.98
C ALA A 159 9.51 12.77 -0.66
N PRO A 160 9.80 14.07 -0.56
CA PRO A 160 10.32 14.66 0.67
C PRO A 160 9.29 14.76 1.80
N GLY A 161 8.00 14.71 1.51
CA GLY A 161 6.90 14.86 2.46
C GLY A 161 6.52 13.57 3.17
N VAL A 162 7.47 12.93 3.85
CA VAL A 162 7.27 11.69 4.63
C VAL A 162 7.89 11.84 6.02
N SER A 163 7.47 10.99 6.97
CA SER A 163 7.97 11.02 8.34
C SER A 163 9.30 10.28 8.50
N HIS A 164 9.51 9.21 7.76
CA HIS A 164 10.68 8.34 7.83
C HIS A 164 11.45 8.37 6.50
N HIS A 165 12.46 9.23 6.43
CA HIS A 165 13.27 9.39 5.22
C HIS A 165 14.34 8.31 5.14
N GLU A 166 14.26 7.45 4.12
CA GLU A 166 15.28 6.44 3.82
C GLU A 166 15.83 6.64 2.40
N PRO A 167 17.02 7.25 2.24
CA PRO A 167 17.64 7.44 0.92
C PRO A 167 17.97 6.13 0.21
N GLY A 168 18.01 6.18 -1.13
CA GLY A 168 18.26 5.01 -1.96
C GLY A 168 16.98 4.26 -2.35
N GLY A 169 15.84 4.97 -2.35
CA GLY A 169 14.52 4.44 -2.66
C GLY A 169 14.17 4.43 -4.15
N LEU A 170 12.91 4.10 -4.42
CA LEU A 170 12.35 4.04 -5.77
C LEU A 170 12.19 5.43 -6.39
N SER A 171 12.41 5.51 -7.68
CA SER A 171 12.01 6.67 -8.46
C SER A 171 10.51 6.61 -8.81
N SER A 172 9.93 7.77 -9.11
CA SER A 172 8.55 7.86 -9.61
C SER A 172 8.33 7.00 -10.86
N ARG A 173 9.34 6.88 -11.74
CA ARG A 173 9.25 6.09 -12.97
C ARG A 173 9.21 4.59 -12.69
N GLU A 174 10.01 4.12 -11.75
CA GLU A 174 10.01 2.69 -11.37
C GLU A 174 8.66 2.27 -10.81
N VAL A 175 8.06 3.06 -9.91
CA VAL A 175 6.74 2.76 -9.34
C VAL A 175 5.63 2.82 -10.41
N ILE A 176 5.65 3.81 -11.31
CA ILE A 176 4.70 3.86 -12.44
C ILE A 176 4.82 2.61 -13.30
N ASN A 177 6.04 2.21 -13.67
CA ASN A 177 6.27 1.02 -14.49
C ASN A 177 5.80 -0.25 -13.77
N LEU A 178 6.01 -0.34 -12.46
CA LEU A 178 5.55 -1.45 -11.64
C LEU A 178 4.01 -1.55 -11.66
N ILE A 179 3.31 -0.44 -11.38
CA ILE A 179 1.85 -0.39 -11.40
C ILE A 179 1.30 -0.72 -12.80
N GLN A 180 1.87 -0.15 -13.84
CA GLN A 180 1.44 -0.39 -15.22
C GLN A 180 1.67 -1.85 -15.66
N GLY A 181 2.70 -2.51 -15.13
CA GLY A 181 2.99 -3.92 -15.38
C GLY A 181 2.03 -4.91 -14.71
N ILE A 182 1.15 -4.45 -13.81
CA ILE A 182 0.16 -5.32 -13.16
C ILE A 182 -0.90 -5.73 -14.20
N ASP A 183 -1.10 -7.03 -14.36
CA ASP A 183 -2.05 -7.64 -15.32
C ASP A 183 -3.17 -8.45 -14.62
N THR A 184 -3.25 -8.38 -13.28
CA THR A 184 -4.32 -8.99 -12.48
C THR A 184 -5.34 -7.95 -12.02
N GLU A 185 -6.51 -8.41 -11.56
CA GLU A 185 -7.56 -7.53 -11.05
C GLU A 185 -7.10 -6.83 -9.76
N VAL A 186 -7.08 -5.49 -9.75
CA VAL A 186 -6.86 -4.67 -8.57
C VAL A 186 -8.20 -4.42 -7.89
N ILE A 187 -8.35 -4.94 -6.66
CA ILE A 187 -9.61 -4.91 -5.89
C ILE A 187 -9.70 -3.78 -4.88
N GLY A 188 -8.57 -3.17 -4.55
CA GLY A 188 -8.47 -2.08 -3.60
C GLY A 188 -7.04 -1.57 -3.51
N ALA A 189 -6.88 -0.40 -2.93
CA ALA A 189 -5.55 0.17 -2.67
C ALA A 189 -5.60 1.18 -1.54
N ASP A 190 -4.43 1.48 -0.97
CA ASP A 190 -4.20 2.65 -0.14
C ASP A 190 -2.92 3.40 -0.55
N ILE A 191 -2.88 4.68 -0.20
CA ILE A 191 -1.67 5.51 -0.17
C ILE A 191 -1.55 6.06 1.25
N VAL A 192 -0.42 5.81 1.91
CA VAL A 192 -0.17 6.11 3.31
C VAL A 192 1.12 6.89 3.54
N GLU A 193 1.34 7.35 4.78
CA GLU A 193 2.56 7.99 5.27
C GLU A 193 2.91 9.34 4.60
N TYR A 194 1.98 9.95 3.88
CA TYR A 194 2.17 11.33 3.43
C TYR A 194 2.13 12.31 4.62
N ASN A 195 3.21 13.06 4.81
CA ASN A 195 3.32 14.07 5.85
C ASN A 195 3.35 15.48 5.23
N PRO A 196 2.22 16.22 5.22
CA PRO A 196 2.13 17.55 4.62
C PRO A 196 3.03 18.59 5.30
N ASN A 197 3.36 18.40 6.60
CA ASN A 197 4.21 19.33 7.34
C ASN A 197 5.70 19.21 6.93
N ARG A 198 6.08 18.15 6.24
CA ARG A 198 7.44 17.92 5.73
C ARG A 198 7.53 18.08 4.22
N ASP A 199 6.41 18.28 3.55
CA ASP A 199 6.40 18.38 2.09
C ASP A 199 6.92 19.74 1.62
N PHE A 200 7.71 19.72 0.56
CA PHE A 200 8.24 20.93 -0.07
C PHE A 200 7.43 21.27 -1.33
N GLN A 201 6.77 22.43 -1.32
CA GLN A 201 5.98 22.90 -2.48
C GLN A 201 4.92 21.88 -2.97
N ASN A 202 4.38 21.06 -2.09
CA ASN A 202 3.43 19.97 -2.40
C ASN A 202 3.98 18.92 -3.40
N MET A 203 5.31 18.75 -3.49
CA MET A 203 5.90 17.80 -4.42
C MET A 203 5.44 16.38 -4.18
N THR A 204 5.41 15.96 -2.90
CA THR A 204 4.94 14.62 -2.52
C THR A 204 3.45 14.46 -2.73
N ALA A 205 2.64 15.49 -2.45
CA ALA A 205 1.21 15.48 -2.75
C ALA A 205 0.93 15.29 -4.25
N TYR A 206 1.67 15.99 -5.12
CA TYR A 206 1.55 15.78 -6.57
C TYR A 206 1.98 14.37 -7.01
N LEU A 207 3.01 13.82 -6.37
CA LEU A 207 3.43 12.44 -6.63
C LEU A 207 2.37 11.44 -6.18
N ALA A 208 1.82 11.59 -4.96
CA ALA A 208 0.73 10.76 -4.46
C ALA A 208 -0.49 10.83 -5.39
N ALA A 209 -0.89 12.03 -5.84
CA ALA A 209 -1.98 12.20 -6.80
C ALA A 209 -1.69 11.55 -8.16
N LYS A 210 -0.42 11.51 -8.59
CA LYS A 210 -0.01 10.79 -9.80
C LYS A 210 -0.15 9.28 -9.60
N MET A 211 0.32 8.74 -8.47
CA MET A 211 0.19 7.31 -8.16
C MET A 211 -1.27 6.89 -8.02
N MET A 212 -2.08 7.71 -7.36
CA MET A 212 -3.53 7.48 -7.29
C MET A 212 -4.15 7.32 -8.68
N LYS A 213 -3.77 8.17 -9.64
CA LYS A 213 -4.28 8.06 -11.02
C LYS A 213 -3.88 6.75 -11.69
N GLU A 214 -2.62 6.33 -11.54
CA GLU A 214 -2.12 5.08 -12.14
C GLU A 214 -2.83 3.85 -11.52
N ILE A 215 -2.99 3.84 -10.20
CA ILE A 215 -3.67 2.73 -9.49
C ILE A 215 -5.16 2.70 -9.84
N LEU A 216 -5.85 3.85 -9.84
CA LEU A 216 -7.26 3.92 -10.23
C LEU A 216 -7.49 3.42 -11.66
N GLY A 217 -6.55 3.71 -12.58
CA GLY A 217 -6.58 3.17 -13.94
C GLY A 217 -6.54 1.64 -14.00
N LYS A 218 -5.99 0.96 -12.96
CA LYS A 218 -5.99 -0.50 -12.84
C LYS A 218 -7.23 -1.06 -12.12
N MET A 219 -7.96 -0.21 -11.39
CA MET A 219 -9.16 -0.61 -10.64
C MET A 219 -10.44 -0.54 -11.47
N ILE A 220 -10.47 0.32 -12.50
CA ILE A 220 -11.60 0.45 -13.44
C ILE A 220 -11.36 -0.39 -14.71
#